data_212aefc3afaf157fe3cf4acfa3d761e4
#
_entry.id   212aefc3afaf157fe3cf4acfa3d761e4
#
_cell.length_a   1.000
_cell.length_b   1.000
_cell.length_c   1.000
_cell.angle_alpha   90.00
_cell.angle_beta   90.00
_cell.angle_gamma   90.00
#
_symmetry.space_group_name_H-M   'P 1'
#
loop_
_entity.id
_entity.type
_entity.pdbx_description
1 polymer ?
#
loop_
_entity_poly.entity_id
_entity_poly.type
_entity_poly.pdbx_seq_one_letter_code
_entity_poly.pdbx_strand_id
1 'polypeptide(L)'
;MNSSTSSSDAALQLDLDIDTTLRSARRSFRLRVQFASSSRRIVILGPSGAGKSLTLRAIAGLMTPARGHVRLAGRTLFDAGAGINLTPQQRNVAYLFQDYALFPHLTVRQNVGFGLVRGWRNPGLEQQHAAVDHWLQQFDLQHLAHQFPDQISGGQRQRTALARALAAEPGALLLDEPFAALDRTLRVTLRRELDQLQQSLGLPMILITHDPDDASWFGGDVLNLRDGERAGPEDER
;
A
#
# COMPACT_ATOMS: atom_id res chain seq x y z
N MET A 1 18.82 -18.26 41.17
CA MET A 1 18.02 -18.76 40.05
C MET A 1 17.38 -17.58 39.37
N ASN A 2 18.08 -17.00 38.40
CA ASN A 2 17.59 -15.85 37.62
C ASN A 2 16.96 -16.40 36.35
N SER A 3 15.65 -16.39 36.26
CA SER A 3 14.90 -16.63 35.05
C SER A 3 14.86 -15.31 34.27
N SER A 4 15.82 -15.15 33.35
CA SER A 4 15.78 -14.14 32.31
C SER A 4 14.70 -14.52 31.31
N THR A 5 13.57 -13.84 31.38
CA THR A 5 12.54 -13.80 30.34
C THR A 5 13.17 -13.25 29.07
N SER A 6 13.48 -14.12 28.14
CA SER A 6 13.81 -13.75 26.75
C SER A 6 12.53 -13.24 26.09
N SER A 7 12.34 -11.91 26.07
CA SER A 7 11.43 -11.29 25.12
C SER A 7 11.93 -11.65 23.72
N SER A 8 11.18 -12.45 22.99
CA SER A 8 11.46 -12.76 21.59
C SER A 8 11.49 -11.44 20.83
N ASP A 9 12.65 -11.09 20.32
CA ASP A 9 12.92 -9.92 19.50
C ASP A 9 12.28 -10.17 18.12
N ALA A 10 10.95 -10.01 18.06
CA ALA A 10 10.23 -10.13 16.80
C ALA A 10 10.68 -8.98 15.90
N ALA A 11 11.35 -9.31 14.80
CA ALA A 11 11.87 -8.31 13.87
C ALA A 11 10.75 -7.37 13.43
N LEU A 12 10.97 -6.05 13.59
CA LEU A 12 10.00 -5.03 13.22
C LEU A 12 9.67 -5.12 11.73
N GLN A 13 8.38 -5.17 11.41
CA GLN A 13 7.89 -5.11 10.04
C GLN A 13 7.82 -3.66 9.53
N LEU A 14 7.46 -2.71 10.40
CA LEU A 14 7.51 -1.29 10.11
C LEU A 14 8.13 -0.54 11.29
N ASP A 15 9.12 0.31 11.00
CA ASP A 15 9.68 1.29 11.93
C ASP A 15 9.71 2.65 11.21
N LEU A 16 8.85 3.54 11.66
CA LEU A 16 8.55 4.81 11.05
C LEU A 16 8.75 5.93 12.06
N ASP A 17 9.63 6.86 11.76
CA ASP A 17 9.77 8.14 12.44
C ASP A 17 9.97 9.20 11.35
N ILE A 18 8.97 10.02 11.11
CA ILE A 18 9.02 11.06 10.09
C ILE A 18 8.49 12.38 10.61
N ASP A 19 9.19 13.47 10.27
CA ASP A 19 8.74 14.83 10.50
C ASP A 19 8.94 15.64 9.22
N THR A 20 7.87 16.21 8.69
CA THR A 20 7.90 17.04 7.50
C THR A 20 6.81 18.09 7.53
N THR A 21 7.06 19.25 6.94
CA THR A 21 6.05 20.29 6.77
C THR A 21 5.84 20.56 5.29
N LEU A 22 4.63 20.29 4.83
CA LEU A 22 4.19 20.58 3.47
C LEU A 22 3.61 21.99 3.43
N ARG A 23 4.10 22.79 2.51
CA ARG A 23 3.65 24.18 2.32
C ARG A 23 3.01 24.33 0.94
N SER A 24 1.82 24.86 0.91
CA SER A 24 1.15 25.36 -0.28
C SER A 24 0.93 26.86 -0.14
N ALA A 25 0.61 27.57 -1.20
CA ALA A 25 0.49 29.05 -1.20
C ALA A 25 -0.40 29.63 -0.06
N ARG A 26 -1.32 28.83 0.48
CA ARG A 26 -2.30 29.29 1.50
C ARG A 26 -2.39 28.40 2.73
N ARG A 27 -1.70 27.27 2.80
CA ARG A 27 -1.80 26.31 3.91
C ARG A 27 -0.45 25.66 4.17
N SER A 28 -0.15 25.44 5.45
CA SER A 28 0.93 24.54 5.86
C SER A 28 0.31 23.35 6.59
N PHE A 29 0.82 22.15 6.32
CA PHE A 29 0.42 20.93 6.98
C PHE A 29 1.68 20.25 7.51
N ARG A 30 1.74 20.00 8.81
CA ARG A 30 2.84 19.26 9.43
C ARG A 30 2.44 17.81 9.58
N LEU A 31 3.28 16.92 9.11
CA LEU A 31 3.18 15.48 9.33
C LEU A 31 4.30 15.04 10.26
N ARG A 32 3.94 14.58 11.46
CA ARG A 32 4.87 14.02 12.43
C ARG A 32 4.32 12.70 12.94
N VAL A 33 4.91 11.60 12.47
CA VAL A 33 4.44 10.26 12.77
C VAL A 33 5.57 9.41 13.28
N GLN A 34 5.35 8.80 14.45
CA GLN A 34 6.25 7.83 15.04
C GLN A 34 5.46 6.56 15.36
N PHE A 35 5.88 5.43 14.75
CA PHE A 35 5.18 4.16 14.87
C PHE A 35 6.13 3.00 14.59
N ALA A 36 6.09 1.98 15.43
CA ALA A 36 6.83 0.73 15.25
C ALA A 36 5.88 -0.45 15.44
N SER A 37 6.01 -1.46 14.58
CA SER A 37 5.17 -2.65 14.57
C SER A 37 5.93 -3.87 14.09
N SER A 38 5.71 -5.01 14.73
CA SER A 38 6.14 -6.33 14.26
C SER A 38 5.04 -7.07 13.48
N SER A 39 3.84 -6.50 13.39
CA SER A 39 2.74 -7.07 12.64
C SER A 39 2.96 -6.98 11.14
N ARG A 40 2.62 -8.04 10.41
CA ARG A 40 2.58 -8.01 8.95
C ARG A 40 1.36 -7.30 8.39
N ARG A 41 0.38 -6.99 9.25
CA ARG A 41 -0.83 -6.25 8.91
C ARG A 41 -0.88 -4.99 9.74
N ILE A 42 -0.84 -3.87 9.06
CA ILE A 42 -0.87 -2.54 9.68
C ILE A 42 -1.98 -1.75 9.03
N VAL A 43 -2.84 -1.16 9.83
CA VAL A 43 -3.91 -0.27 9.35
C VAL A 43 -3.62 1.13 9.83
N ILE A 44 -3.63 2.09 8.91
CA ILE A 44 -3.56 3.52 9.23
C ILE A 44 -4.99 4.07 9.14
N LEU A 45 -5.57 4.35 10.28
CA LEU A 45 -6.94 4.82 10.44
C LEU A 45 -6.96 6.32 10.75
N GLY A 46 -7.96 7.03 10.28
CA GLY A 46 -8.18 8.44 10.62
C GLY A 46 -9.08 9.15 9.62
N PRO A 47 -9.56 10.37 9.97
CA PRO A 47 -10.42 11.15 9.12
C PRO A 47 -9.74 11.57 7.80
N SER A 48 -10.54 12.07 6.86
CA SER A 48 -10.00 12.68 5.64
C SER A 48 -9.11 13.88 6.00
N GLY A 49 -7.95 13.99 5.36
CA GLY A 49 -6.98 15.06 5.64
C GLY A 49 -6.04 14.79 6.83
N ALA A 50 -6.19 13.70 7.56
CA ALA A 50 -5.32 13.36 8.71
C ALA A 50 -3.85 13.10 8.38
N GLY A 51 -3.46 13.00 7.10
CA GLY A 51 -2.08 12.73 6.68
C GLY A 51 -1.80 11.27 6.30
N LYS A 52 -2.82 10.40 6.29
CA LYS A 52 -2.67 8.97 5.97
C LYS A 52 -1.96 8.70 4.64
N SER A 53 -2.49 9.26 3.55
CA SER A 53 -1.89 9.08 2.21
C SER A 53 -0.50 9.69 2.11
N LEU A 54 -0.20 10.78 2.86
CA LEU A 54 1.14 11.34 2.92
C LEU A 54 2.12 10.39 3.62
N THR A 55 1.69 9.75 4.71
CA THR A 55 2.48 8.72 5.39
C THR A 55 2.78 7.56 4.46
N LEU A 56 1.78 7.05 3.75
CA LEU A 56 1.97 5.95 2.80
C LEU A 56 2.89 6.34 1.64
N ARG A 57 2.75 7.58 1.11
CA ARG A 57 3.65 8.12 0.08
C ARG A 57 5.09 8.26 0.57
N ALA A 58 5.30 8.61 1.86
CA ALA A 58 6.63 8.64 2.45
C ALA A 58 7.24 7.23 2.50
N ILE A 59 6.46 6.20 2.88
CA ILE A 59 6.90 4.81 2.87
C ILE A 59 7.22 4.34 1.43
N ALA A 60 6.40 4.72 0.45
CA ALA A 60 6.60 4.36 -0.96
C ALA A 60 7.75 5.11 -1.66
N GLY A 61 8.28 6.20 -1.07
CA GLY A 61 9.28 7.06 -1.70
C GLY A 61 8.72 8.06 -2.71
N LEU A 62 7.39 8.22 -2.72
CA LEU A 62 6.69 9.24 -3.53
C LEU A 62 6.69 10.62 -2.86
N MET A 63 7.12 10.68 -1.62
CA MET A 63 7.39 11.90 -0.85
C MET A 63 8.62 11.67 0.02
N THR A 64 9.52 12.65 0.05
CA THR A 64 10.71 12.61 0.92
C THR A 64 10.43 13.42 2.19
N PRO A 65 10.43 12.78 3.37
CA PRO A 65 10.34 13.51 4.64
C PRO A 65 11.55 14.42 4.86
N ALA A 66 11.37 15.48 5.67
CA ALA A 66 12.48 16.37 6.00
C ALA A 66 13.44 15.77 7.03
N ARG A 67 12.93 14.92 7.93
CA ARG A 67 13.69 14.29 9.01
C ARG A 67 13.17 12.89 9.32
N GLY A 68 14.01 12.11 10.03
CA GLY A 68 13.66 10.80 10.55
C GLY A 68 14.02 9.65 9.63
N HIS A 69 13.31 8.55 9.77
CA HIS A 69 13.59 7.33 9.02
C HIS A 69 12.32 6.54 8.66
N VAL A 70 12.48 5.67 7.66
CA VAL A 70 11.47 4.66 7.24
C VAL A 70 12.20 3.34 7.06
N ARG A 71 11.83 2.33 7.85
CA ARG A 71 12.32 0.95 7.72
C ARG A 71 11.12 0.03 7.53
N LEU A 72 11.18 -0.86 6.56
CA LEU A 72 10.12 -1.82 6.23
C LEU A 72 10.72 -3.20 6.01
N ALA A 73 10.15 -4.21 6.66
CA ALA A 73 10.62 -5.60 6.62
C ALA A 73 12.14 -5.72 6.86
N GLY A 74 12.66 -5.02 7.87
CA GLY A 74 14.08 -5.00 8.23
C GLY A 74 14.99 -4.19 7.31
N ARG A 75 14.46 -3.55 6.26
CA ARG A 75 15.22 -2.76 5.29
C ARG A 75 15.03 -1.27 5.51
N THR A 76 16.12 -0.49 5.57
CA THR A 76 16.07 0.97 5.60
C THR A 76 15.76 1.51 4.20
N LEU A 77 14.62 2.18 4.06
CA LEU A 77 14.15 2.78 2.81
C LEU A 77 14.50 4.27 2.73
N PHE A 78 14.48 4.93 3.89
CA PHE A 78 14.84 6.33 4.06
C PHE A 78 15.47 6.52 5.43
N ASP A 79 16.51 7.33 5.52
CA ASP A 79 17.10 7.79 6.78
C ASP A 79 17.82 9.13 6.51
N ALA A 80 17.25 10.22 7.02
CA ALA A 80 17.78 11.56 6.81
C ALA A 80 19.16 11.75 7.46
N GLY A 81 19.42 11.12 8.61
CA GLY A 81 20.69 11.21 9.32
C GLY A 81 21.81 10.44 8.62
N ALA A 82 21.48 9.31 8.02
CA ALA A 82 22.43 8.48 7.28
C ALA A 82 22.53 8.84 5.77
N GLY A 83 21.74 9.79 5.28
CA GLY A 83 21.71 10.17 3.87
C GLY A 83 21.13 9.10 2.95
N ILE A 84 20.31 8.19 3.48
CA ILE A 84 19.68 7.11 2.70
C ILE A 84 18.33 7.59 2.19
N ASN A 85 18.11 7.54 0.88
CA ASN A 85 16.80 7.77 0.27
C ASN A 85 16.65 6.92 -0.99
N LEU A 86 16.08 5.74 -0.82
CA LEU A 86 15.84 4.84 -1.95
C LEU A 86 14.71 5.38 -2.83
N THR A 87 14.90 5.31 -4.15
CA THR A 87 13.84 5.66 -5.11
C THR A 87 12.65 4.70 -4.98
N PRO A 88 11.44 5.08 -5.42
CA PRO A 88 10.26 4.20 -5.36
C PRO A 88 10.52 2.81 -5.97
N GLN A 89 11.24 2.75 -7.10
CA GLN A 89 11.61 1.51 -7.78
C GLN A 89 12.53 0.63 -6.93
N GLN A 90 13.47 1.25 -6.19
CA GLN A 90 14.39 0.54 -5.32
C GLN A 90 13.73 0.03 -4.03
N ARG A 91 12.61 0.61 -3.61
CA ARG A 91 11.90 0.19 -2.39
C ARG A 91 11.21 -1.15 -2.53
N ASN A 92 10.94 -1.59 -3.74
CA ASN A 92 10.28 -2.86 -4.05
C ASN A 92 8.94 -3.01 -3.30
N VAL A 93 8.12 -1.98 -3.31
CA VAL A 93 6.78 -1.97 -2.74
C VAL A 93 5.73 -1.78 -3.82
N ALA A 94 4.61 -2.49 -3.71
CA ALA A 94 3.45 -2.24 -4.54
C ALA A 94 2.59 -1.15 -3.91
N TYR A 95 2.19 -0.15 -4.69
CA TYR A 95 1.29 0.91 -4.25
C TYR A 95 -0.02 0.85 -5.03
N LEU A 96 -1.12 0.64 -4.32
CA LEU A 96 -2.47 0.75 -4.88
C LEU A 96 -3.03 2.12 -4.54
N PHE A 97 -3.23 2.95 -5.56
CA PHE A 97 -3.84 4.26 -5.44
C PHE A 97 -5.36 4.15 -5.27
N GLN A 98 -5.96 5.14 -4.62
CA GLN A 98 -7.40 5.21 -4.39
C GLN A 98 -8.24 5.15 -5.68
N ASP A 99 -7.73 5.73 -6.77
CA ASP A 99 -8.34 5.73 -8.10
C ASP A 99 -7.84 4.60 -9.01
N TYR A 100 -7.09 3.63 -8.39
CA TYR A 100 -6.43 2.51 -9.04
C TYR A 100 -5.31 2.90 -10.03
N ALA A 101 -5.25 4.14 -10.50
CA ALA A 101 -4.25 4.68 -11.44
C ALA A 101 -3.96 3.73 -12.62
N LEU A 102 -4.99 3.13 -13.20
CA LEU A 102 -4.84 2.32 -14.42
C LEU A 102 -4.54 3.22 -15.60
N PHE A 103 -3.69 2.75 -16.49
CA PHE A 103 -3.39 3.43 -17.74
C PHE A 103 -4.58 3.29 -18.70
N PRO A 104 -5.30 4.37 -19.03
CA PRO A 104 -6.56 4.28 -19.78
C PRO A 104 -6.36 3.83 -21.23
N HIS A 105 -5.16 4.02 -21.77
CA HIS A 105 -4.77 3.65 -23.13
C HIS A 105 -4.17 2.25 -23.25
N LEU A 106 -4.07 1.52 -22.14
CA LEU A 106 -3.58 0.13 -22.09
C LEU A 106 -4.72 -0.82 -21.74
N THR A 107 -4.71 -2.00 -22.35
CA THR A 107 -5.63 -3.08 -22.00
C THR A 107 -5.40 -3.60 -20.60
N VAL A 108 -6.31 -4.42 -20.06
CA VAL A 108 -6.15 -5.11 -18.78
C VAL A 108 -4.83 -5.89 -18.74
N ARG A 109 -4.54 -6.71 -19.76
CA ARG A 109 -3.27 -7.46 -19.88
C ARG A 109 -2.06 -6.54 -19.85
N GLN A 110 -2.09 -5.48 -20.61
CA GLN A 110 -0.99 -4.51 -20.66
C GLN A 110 -0.82 -3.76 -19.33
N ASN A 111 -1.91 -3.39 -18.65
CA ASN A 111 -1.84 -2.81 -17.31
C ASN A 111 -1.15 -3.77 -16.34
N VAL A 112 -1.55 -5.06 -16.30
CA VAL A 112 -0.92 -6.06 -15.42
C VAL A 112 0.56 -6.24 -15.75
N GLY A 113 0.92 -6.30 -17.02
CA GLY A 113 2.30 -6.48 -17.47
C GLY A 113 3.19 -5.23 -17.39
N PHE A 114 2.64 -4.06 -17.06
CA PHE A 114 3.36 -2.79 -17.16
C PHE A 114 4.64 -2.74 -16.32
N GLY A 115 4.59 -3.25 -15.10
CA GLY A 115 5.76 -3.27 -14.18
C GLY A 115 6.87 -4.25 -14.57
N LEU A 116 6.59 -5.17 -15.52
CA LEU A 116 7.53 -6.21 -15.96
C LEU A 116 8.35 -5.77 -17.17
N VAL A 117 7.92 -4.71 -17.87
CA VAL A 117 8.61 -4.20 -19.06
C VAL A 117 9.64 -3.15 -18.65
N ARG A 118 10.88 -3.38 -19.03
CA ARG A 118 11.95 -2.38 -18.84
C ARG A 118 12.06 -1.47 -20.07
N GLY A 119 12.09 -0.17 -19.84
CA GLY A 119 12.31 0.84 -20.89
C GLY A 119 11.08 1.69 -21.18
N TRP A 120 11.08 2.36 -22.35
CA TRP A 120 10.13 3.41 -22.75
C TRP A 120 8.90 2.87 -23.52
N ARG A 121 8.85 1.57 -23.77
CA ARG A 121 7.78 0.97 -24.59
C ARG A 121 6.70 0.39 -23.71
N ASN A 122 5.45 0.55 -24.13
CA ASN A 122 4.33 -0.15 -23.52
C ASN A 122 4.46 -1.66 -23.74
N PRO A 123 3.92 -2.50 -22.84
CA PRO A 123 3.82 -3.94 -23.06
C PRO A 123 3.12 -4.21 -24.41
N GLY A 124 3.64 -5.17 -25.19
CA GLY A 124 2.99 -5.59 -26.43
C GLY A 124 1.58 -6.15 -26.17
N LEU A 125 0.66 -5.94 -27.10
CA LEU A 125 -0.73 -6.42 -26.99
C LEU A 125 -0.82 -7.94 -26.77
N GLU A 126 0.04 -8.70 -27.44
CA GLU A 126 0.08 -10.16 -27.40
C GLU A 126 1.29 -10.71 -26.64
N GLN A 127 2.00 -9.84 -25.90
CA GLN A 127 3.17 -10.28 -25.16
C GLN A 127 2.75 -11.28 -24.09
N GLN A 128 3.10 -12.55 -24.31
CA GLN A 128 2.91 -13.60 -23.33
C GLN A 128 3.95 -13.49 -22.24
N HIS A 129 3.49 -13.44 -21.00
CA HIS A 129 4.35 -13.43 -19.82
C HIS A 129 3.68 -14.26 -18.73
N ALA A 130 4.35 -15.33 -18.28
CA ALA A 130 3.78 -16.29 -17.34
C ALA A 130 3.22 -15.63 -16.05
N ALA A 131 3.90 -14.61 -15.53
CA ALA A 131 3.41 -13.88 -14.36
C ALA A 131 2.12 -13.08 -14.67
N VAL A 132 1.98 -12.52 -15.88
CA VAL A 132 0.75 -11.82 -16.28
C VAL A 132 -0.40 -12.81 -16.40
N ASP A 133 -0.18 -13.95 -17.06
CA ASP A 133 -1.20 -14.98 -17.23
C ASP A 133 -1.63 -15.56 -15.89
N HIS A 134 -0.68 -15.79 -14.98
CA HIS A 134 -0.95 -16.22 -13.61
C HIS A 134 -1.87 -15.24 -12.89
N TRP A 135 -1.53 -13.95 -12.88
CA TRP A 135 -2.33 -12.97 -12.13
C TRP A 135 -3.68 -12.66 -12.79
N LEU A 136 -3.76 -12.70 -14.12
CA LEU A 136 -5.06 -12.64 -14.82
C LEU A 136 -5.96 -13.81 -14.41
N GLN A 137 -5.41 -15.01 -14.25
CA GLN A 137 -6.14 -16.18 -13.79
C GLN A 137 -6.57 -16.07 -12.33
N GLN A 138 -5.66 -15.67 -11.42
CA GLN A 138 -5.93 -15.55 -10.00
C GLN A 138 -7.05 -14.54 -9.69
N PHE A 139 -7.17 -13.48 -10.50
CA PHE A 139 -8.18 -12.44 -10.34
C PHE A 139 -9.39 -12.59 -11.27
N ASP A 140 -9.52 -13.72 -12.00
CA ASP A 140 -10.61 -13.97 -12.95
C ASP A 140 -10.75 -12.87 -14.01
N LEU A 141 -9.61 -12.44 -14.57
CA LEU A 141 -9.53 -11.36 -15.57
C LEU A 141 -9.20 -11.83 -16.99
N GLN A 142 -9.01 -13.16 -17.24
CA GLN A 142 -8.61 -13.68 -18.55
C GLN A 142 -9.55 -13.25 -19.65
N HIS A 143 -10.87 -13.31 -19.39
CA HIS A 143 -11.92 -12.96 -20.35
C HIS A 143 -11.98 -11.45 -20.64
N LEU A 144 -11.31 -10.62 -19.82
CA LEU A 144 -11.21 -9.17 -19.95
C LEU A 144 -9.84 -8.69 -20.44
N ALA A 145 -8.92 -9.61 -20.73
CA ALA A 145 -7.51 -9.32 -20.99
C ALA A 145 -7.29 -8.24 -22.06
N HIS A 146 -8.16 -8.18 -23.07
CA HIS A 146 -8.08 -7.24 -24.20
C HIS A 146 -8.98 -6.00 -24.05
N GLN A 147 -9.74 -5.89 -22.95
CA GLN A 147 -10.57 -4.72 -22.69
C GLN A 147 -9.75 -3.59 -22.07
N PHE A 148 -10.23 -2.35 -22.24
CA PHE A 148 -9.67 -1.16 -21.66
C PHE A 148 -10.32 -0.83 -20.30
N PRO A 149 -9.68 -0.03 -19.43
CA PRO A 149 -10.21 0.30 -18.11
C PRO A 149 -11.60 0.93 -18.08
N ASP A 150 -12.01 1.64 -19.12
CA ASP A 150 -13.35 2.24 -19.27
C ASP A 150 -14.45 1.23 -19.63
N GLN A 151 -14.05 0.04 -20.10
CA GLN A 151 -14.96 -1.03 -20.51
C GLN A 151 -15.25 -2.05 -19.40
N ILE A 152 -14.62 -1.90 -18.23
CA ILE A 152 -14.71 -2.84 -17.11
C ILE A 152 -15.30 -2.19 -15.86
N SER A 153 -15.92 -3.00 -14.98
CA SER A 153 -16.53 -2.53 -13.74
C SER A 153 -15.50 -2.00 -12.72
N GLY A 154 -15.97 -1.28 -11.68
CA GLY A 154 -15.12 -0.79 -10.59
C GLY A 154 -14.32 -1.91 -9.90
N GLY A 155 -14.97 -3.03 -9.59
CA GLY A 155 -14.29 -4.19 -8.98
C GLY A 155 -13.27 -4.84 -9.91
N GLN A 156 -13.57 -4.92 -11.22
CA GLN A 156 -12.62 -5.43 -12.21
C GLN A 156 -11.42 -4.48 -12.37
N ARG A 157 -11.63 -3.16 -12.30
CA ARG A 157 -10.51 -2.18 -12.26
C ARG A 157 -9.63 -2.39 -11.05
N GLN A 158 -10.23 -2.60 -9.87
CA GLN A 158 -9.47 -2.86 -8.64
C GLN A 158 -8.65 -4.15 -8.73
N ARG A 159 -9.27 -5.25 -9.18
CA ARG A 159 -8.57 -6.53 -9.40
C ARG A 159 -7.43 -6.38 -10.40
N THR A 160 -7.64 -5.63 -11.48
CA THR A 160 -6.59 -5.32 -12.46
C THR A 160 -5.41 -4.55 -11.82
N ALA A 161 -5.70 -3.57 -10.97
CA ALA A 161 -4.66 -2.81 -10.28
C ALA A 161 -3.89 -3.66 -9.25
N LEU A 162 -4.58 -4.55 -8.53
CA LEU A 162 -3.94 -5.53 -7.64
C LEU A 162 -3.08 -6.52 -8.43
N ALA A 163 -3.58 -7.06 -9.53
CA ALA A 163 -2.82 -7.95 -10.42
C ALA A 163 -1.55 -7.27 -10.93
N ARG A 164 -1.64 -6.00 -11.37
CA ARG A 164 -0.48 -5.18 -11.79
C ARG A 164 0.53 -5.01 -10.65
N ALA A 165 0.05 -4.70 -9.47
CA ALA A 165 0.88 -4.48 -8.30
C ALA A 165 1.68 -5.74 -7.91
N LEU A 166 1.04 -6.91 -7.97
CA LEU A 166 1.61 -8.18 -7.58
C LEU A 166 2.48 -8.83 -8.65
N ALA A 167 2.20 -8.55 -9.93
CA ALA A 167 3.01 -9.06 -11.04
C ALA A 167 4.48 -8.65 -10.93
N ALA A 168 4.78 -7.53 -10.28
CA ALA A 168 6.14 -7.05 -10.03
C ALA A 168 6.85 -7.73 -8.84
N GLU A 169 6.25 -8.74 -8.21
CA GLU A 169 6.79 -9.48 -7.05
C GLU A 169 7.28 -8.54 -5.93
N PRO A 170 6.40 -7.71 -5.37
CA PRO A 170 6.79 -6.73 -4.36
C PRO A 170 7.14 -7.37 -3.02
N GLY A 171 7.98 -6.70 -2.23
CA GLY A 171 8.27 -7.08 -0.85
C GLY A 171 7.21 -6.64 0.17
N ALA A 172 6.29 -5.74 -0.18
CA ALA A 172 5.18 -5.29 0.66
C ALA A 172 4.06 -4.65 -0.18
N LEU A 173 2.85 -4.62 0.38
CA LEU A 173 1.67 -3.99 -0.21
C LEU A 173 1.29 -2.72 0.54
N LEU A 174 1.14 -1.62 -0.18
CA LEU A 174 0.69 -0.32 0.33
C LEU A 174 -0.64 0.03 -0.35
N LEU A 175 -1.72 0.10 0.40
CA LEU A 175 -3.10 0.22 -0.12
C LEU A 175 -3.73 1.51 0.40
N ASP A 176 -4.01 2.45 -0.52
CA ASP A 176 -4.60 3.76 -0.19
C ASP A 176 -6.10 3.73 -0.43
N GLU A 177 -6.88 3.58 0.64
CA GLU A 177 -8.35 3.52 0.65
C GLU A 177 -8.95 2.57 -0.41
N PRO A 178 -8.53 1.28 -0.44
CA PRO A 178 -8.86 0.38 -1.55
C PRO A 178 -10.36 0.09 -1.70
N PHE A 179 -11.19 0.39 -0.69
CA PHE A 179 -12.61 0.08 -0.69
C PHE A 179 -13.52 1.31 -0.71
N ALA A 180 -12.97 2.53 -0.77
CA ALA A 180 -13.73 3.78 -0.61
C ALA A 180 -14.82 3.99 -1.69
N ALA A 181 -14.56 3.55 -2.93
CA ALA A 181 -15.46 3.77 -4.06
C ALA A 181 -16.40 2.59 -4.35
N LEU A 182 -16.53 1.63 -3.43
CA LEU A 182 -17.27 0.39 -3.65
C LEU A 182 -18.62 0.38 -2.92
N ASP A 183 -19.62 -0.23 -3.54
CA ASP A 183 -20.85 -0.58 -2.85
C ASP A 183 -20.61 -1.62 -1.75
N ARG A 184 -21.57 -1.76 -0.84
CA ARG A 184 -21.44 -2.61 0.35
C ARG A 184 -21.16 -4.08 0.02
N THR A 185 -21.82 -4.62 -0.99
CA THR A 185 -21.70 -6.05 -1.35
C THR A 185 -20.32 -6.34 -1.95
N LEU A 186 -19.91 -5.51 -2.88
CA LEU A 186 -18.60 -5.62 -3.53
C LEU A 186 -17.45 -5.41 -2.53
N ARG A 187 -17.61 -4.47 -1.59
CA ARG A 187 -16.62 -4.23 -0.51
C ARG A 187 -16.38 -5.48 0.32
N VAL A 188 -17.43 -6.18 0.77
CA VAL A 188 -17.31 -7.42 1.56
C VAL A 188 -16.58 -8.51 0.77
N THR A 189 -16.90 -8.65 -0.51
CA THR A 189 -16.25 -9.63 -1.40
C THR A 189 -14.76 -9.34 -1.53
N LEU A 190 -14.43 -8.10 -1.86
CA LEU A 190 -13.02 -7.69 -2.09
C LEU A 190 -12.19 -7.64 -0.80
N ARG A 191 -12.79 -7.33 0.36
CA ARG A 191 -12.12 -7.49 1.66
C ARG A 191 -11.68 -8.95 1.86
N ARG A 192 -12.57 -9.89 1.60
CA ARG A 192 -12.28 -11.34 1.74
C ARG A 192 -11.20 -11.79 0.75
N GLU A 193 -11.30 -11.37 -0.51
CA GLU A 193 -10.30 -11.69 -1.54
C GLU A 193 -8.91 -11.14 -1.15
N LEU A 194 -8.83 -9.90 -0.69
CA LEU A 194 -7.57 -9.28 -0.26
C LEU A 194 -7.00 -9.97 0.99
N ASP A 195 -7.85 -10.34 1.94
CA ASP A 195 -7.45 -11.06 3.15
C ASP A 195 -6.84 -12.43 2.81
N GLN A 196 -7.51 -13.21 1.97
CA GLN A 196 -7.01 -14.50 1.50
C GLN A 196 -5.70 -14.37 0.73
N LEU A 197 -5.62 -13.37 -0.13
CA LEU A 197 -4.42 -13.08 -0.91
C LEU A 197 -3.24 -12.73 -0.01
N GLN A 198 -3.42 -11.83 0.96
CA GLN A 198 -2.37 -11.43 1.89
C GLN A 198 -1.90 -12.61 2.75
N GLN A 199 -2.83 -13.48 3.19
CA GLN A 199 -2.49 -14.71 3.93
C GLN A 199 -1.66 -15.66 3.07
N SER A 200 -2.06 -15.88 1.82
CA SER A 200 -1.36 -16.81 0.91
C SER A 200 0.04 -16.35 0.55
N LEU A 201 0.22 -15.04 0.36
CA LEU A 201 1.51 -14.45 -0.02
C LEU A 201 2.42 -14.19 1.20
N GLY A 202 1.84 -14.04 2.40
CA GLY A 202 2.57 -13.70 3.61
C GLY A 202 3.29 -12.34 3.57
N LEU A 203 2.93 -11.46 2.63
CA LEU A 203 3.55 -10.15 2.47
C LEU A 203 3.11 -9.18 3.57
N PRO A 204 4.01 -8.30 4.06
CA PRO A 204 3.62 -7.15 4.84
C PRO A 204 2.61 -6.29 4.08
N MET A 205 1.53 -5.89 4.74
CA MET A 205 0.48 -5.05 4.18
C MET A 205 0.24 -3.84 5.06
N ILE A 206 0.26 -2.66 4.47
CA ILE A 206 -0.12 -1.41 5.11
C ILE A 206 -1.33 -0.87 4.37
N LEU A 207 -2.47 -0.81 5.06
CA LEU A 207 -3.75 -0.37 4.52
C LEU A 207 -4.13 0.97 5.14
N ILE A 208 -4.51 1.93 4.31
CA ILE A 208 -5.14 3.17 4.76
C ILE A 208 -6.65 3.06 4.60
N THR A 209 -7.38 3.47 5.63
CA THR A 209 -8.84 3.60 5.57
C THR A 209 -9.31 4.69 6.51
N HIS A 210 -10.54 5.16 6.30
CA HIS A 210 -11.30 5.96 7.26
C HIS A 210 -12.45 5.15 7.89
N ASP A 211 -12.60 3.88 7.50
CA ASP A 211 -13.67 2.99 7.96
C ASP A 211 -13.14 2.06 9.07
N PRO A 212 -13.66 2.17 10.32
CA PRO A 212 -13.25 1.31 11.42
C PRO A 212 -13.52 -0.18 11.16
N ASP A 213 -14.52 -0.51 10.33
CA ASP A 213 -14.82 -1.89 9.97
C ASP A 213 -13.67 -2.52 9.18
N ASP A 214 -12.97 -1.76 8.33
CA ASP A 214 -11.78 -2.25 7.63
C ASP A 214 -10.67 -2.60 8.62
N ALA A 215 -10.43 -1.71 9.61
CA ALA A 215 -9.42 -1.97 10.64
C ALA A 215 -9.75 -3.21 11.47
N SER A 216 -11.01 -3.39 11.84
CA SER A 216 -11.48 -4.57 12.57
C SER A 216 -11.38 -5.85 11.74
N TRP A 217 -11.66 -5.77 10.43
CA TRP A 217 -11.62 -6.91 9.52
C TRP A 217 -10.21 -7.45 9.30
N PHE A 218 -9.26 -6.56 8.98
CA PHE A 218 -7.89 -6.98 8.68
C PHE A 218 -7.08 -7.31 9.92
N GLY A 219 -7.45 -6.77 11.09
CA GLY A 219 -6.70 -6.96 12.32
C GLY A 219 -5.27 -6.40 12.23
N GLY A 220 -4.41 -6.85 13.15
CA GLY A 220 -3.03 -6.39 13.24
C GLY A 220 -2.90 -5.09 14.05
N ASP A 221 -1.82 -4.33 13.81
CA ASP A 221 -1.58 -3.09 14.54
C ASP A 221 -2.23 -1.90 13.84
N VAL A 222 -2.86 -1.02 14.62
CA VAL A 222 -3.55 0.17 14.11
C VAL A 222 -2.77 1.42 14.50
N LEU A 223 -2.47 2.24 13.49
CA LEU A 223 -1.96 3.60 13.66
C LEU A 223 -3.11 4.59 13.45
N ASN A 224 -3.63 5.15 14.54
CA ASN A 224 -4.62 6.22 14.46
C ASN A 224 -3.92 7.56 14.17
N LEU A 225 -4.32 8.24 13.08
CA LEU A 225 -3.80 9.54 12.69
C LEU A 225 -4.88 10.62 12.77
N ARG A 226 -4.50 11.77 13.33
CA ARG A 226 -5.32 12.99 13.35
C ARG A 226 -4.41 14.21 13.16
N ASP A 227 -4.78 15.10 12.28
CA ASP A 227 -4.10 16.38 12.02
C ASP A 227 -2.57 16.27 11.81
N GLY A 228 -2.12 15.17 11.19
CA GLY A 228 -0.73 14.90 10.87
C GLY A 228 0.08 14.26 11.98
N GLU A 229 -0.54 13.90 13.11
CA GLU A 229 0.12 13.26 14.25
C GLU A 229 -0.59 11.96 14.64
N ARG A 230 0.10 11.09 15.40
CA ARG A 230 -0.51 9.91 15.99
C ARG A 230 -1.54 10.37 17.04
N ALA A 231 -2.77 9.95 16.91
CA ALA A 231 -3.81 10.21 17.90
C ALA A 231 -3.50 9.49 19.21
N GLY A 232 -3.69 10.20 20.33
CA GLY A 232 -3.57 9.62 21.66
C GLY A 232 -4.80 8.80 22.04
N PRO A 233 -4.74 7.98 23.10
CA PRO A 233 -5.88 7.20 23.59
C PRO A 233 -7.08 8.05 24.06
N GLU A 234 -6.90 9.34 24.26
CA GLU A 234 -7.98 10.27 24.64
C GLU A 234 -8.79 10.79 23.44
N ASP A 235 -8.29 10.64 22.21
CA ASP A 235 -8.92 11.11 20.97
C ASP A 235 -9.90 10.07 20.36
N GLU A 236 -10.08 8.93 21.00
CA GLU A 236 -10.94 7.83 20.55
C GLU A 236 -12.39 7.89 21.10
N ARG A 237 -12.78 9.02 21.76
CA ARG A 237 -14.12 9.21 22.33
C ARG A 237 -15.03 10.06 21.47
#